data_9112292b65de6c40685c8b1518be299d
#
_entry.id   9112292b65de6c40685c8b1518be299d
#
_cell.length_a   1.000
_cell.length_b   1.000
_cell.length_c   1.000
_cell.angle_alpha   90.00
_cell.angle_beta   90.00
_cell.angle_gamma   90.00
#
_symmetry.space_group_name_H-M   'P 1'
#
loop_
_entity.id
_entity.type
_entity.pdbx_description
1 polymer ?
#
loop_
_entity_poly.entity_id
_entity_poly.type
_entity_poly.pdbx_seq_one_letter_code
_entity_poly.pdbx_strand_id
1 'polypeptide(L)'
;MQTGFDSVPSNCDLLVLGEMGISNTTSASAIACALFDGKVESMTGIGTGLNKKHLSNKISVIESALKLHGRKFISTINILSCFGGRE
;
A
#
# COMPACT_ATOMS: atom_id res chain seq x y z
N MET A 1 -1.04 -2.66 -13.72
CA MET A 1 0.41 -2.74 -13.96
C MET A 1 0.78 -2.47 -15.42
N GLN A 2 0.23 -3.19 -16.42
CA GLN A 2 0.59 -2.95 -17.83
C GLN A 2 0.35 -1.50 -18.27
N THR A 3 -0.81 -0.94 -17.93
CA THR A 3 -1.15 0.47 -18.24
C THR A 3 -0.12 1.46 -17.69
N GLY A 4 0.35 1.25 -16.45
CA GLY A 4 1.38 2.10 -15.85
C GLY A 4 2.72 1.96 -16.56
N PHE A 5 3.10 0.74 -16.92
CA PHE A 5 4.31 0.48 -17.70
C PHE A 5 4.25 1.18 -19.08
N ASP A 6 3.14 1.02 -19.78
CA ASP A 6 2.94 1.59 -21.13
C ASP A 6 2.85 3.13 -21.13
N SER A 7 2.58 3.72 -19.95
CA SER A 7 2.50 5.18 -19.79
C SER A 7 3.86 5.86 -19.67
N VAL A 8 4.94 5.10 -19.49
CA VAL A 8 6.30 5.66 -19.38
C VAL A 8 6.86 5.90 -20.78
N PRO A 9 7.18 7.17 -21.17
CA PRO A 9 7.77 7.47 -22.49
C PRO A 9 9.14 6.77 -22.64
N SER A 10 9.40 6.22 -23.82
CA SER A 10 10.66 5.50 -24.10
C SER A 10 11.92 6.39 -24.08
N ASN A 11 11.75 7.70 -24.20
CA ASN A 11 12.81 8.72 -24.17
C ASN A 11 12.85 9.50 -22.86
N CYS A 12 12.41 8.89 -21.75
CA CYS A 12 12.35 9.53 -20.44
C CYS A 12 13.66 9.31 -19.68
N ASP A 13 14.38 10.40 -19.38
CA ASP A 13 15.60 10.35 -18.57
C ASP A 13 15.31 10.40 -17.06
N LEU A 14 14.16 10.97 -16.67
CA LEU A 14 13.73 11.08 -15.29
C LEU A 14 12.20 10.91 -15.20
N LEU A 15 11.75 9.95 -14.42
CA LEU A 15 10.34 9.75 -14.10
C LEU A 15 10.06 10.17 -12.65
N VAL A 16 9.18 11.16 -12.48
CA VAL A 16 8.70 11.58 -11.17
C VAL A 16 7.29 11.04 -10.96
N LEU A 17 7.11 10.23 -9.90
CA LEU A 17 5.81 9.69 -9.53
C LEU A 17 5.12 10.63 -8.54
N GLY A 18 3.84 10.93 -8.80
CA GLY A 18 2.99 11.72 -7.93
C GLY A 18 1.82 10.91 -7.41
N GLU A 19 1.40 11.20 -6.19
CA GLU A 19 0.29 10.51 -5.54
C GLU A 19 -0.45 11.47 -4.59
N MET A 20 -1.77 11.41 -4.55
CA MET A 20 -2.59 12.32 -3.73
C MET A 20 -2.95 11.76 -2.35
N GLY A 21 -2.75 10.48 -2.10
CA GLY A 21 -3.04 9.84 -0.81
C GLY A 21 -4.52 9.69 -0.48
N ILE A 22 -5.41 9.74 -1.47
CA ILE A 22 -6.85 9.63 -1.26
C ILE A 22 -7.26 8.17 -1.45
N SER A 23 -7.70 7.53 -0.36
CA SER A 23 -8.21 6.15 -0.29
C SER A 23 -7.19 5.04 -0.53
N ASN A 24 -5.98 5.33 -0.97
CA ASN A 24 -4.94 4.35 -1.32
C ASN A 24 -3.89 4.12 -0.23
N THR A 25 -3.77 5.00 0.76
CA THR A 25 -2.75 4.88 1.80
C THR A 25 -2.96 3.68 2.73
N THR A 26 -4.15 3.08 2.79
CA THR A 26 -4.40 1.86 3.55
C THR A 26 -3.78 0.64 2.87
N SER A 27 -4.01 0.45 1.57
CA SER A 27 -3.36 -0.61 0.79
C SER A 27 -1.85 -0.42 0.73
N ALA A 28 -1.37 0.81 0.53
CA ALA A 28 0.07 1.10 0.56
C ALA A 28 0.72 0.71 1.89
N SER A 29 0.10 1.04 3.04
CA SER A 29 0.58 0.64 4.36
C SER A 29 0.55 -0.89 4.55
N ALA A 30 -0.50 -1.56 4.08
CA ALA A 30 -0.61 -3.03 4.16
C ALA A 30 0.49 -3.71 3.33
N ILE A 31 0.74 -3.24 2.11
CA ILE A 31 1.84 -3.71 1.24
C ILE A 31 3.18 -3.50 1.93
N ALA A 32 3.44 -2.31 2.47
CA ALA A 32 4.68 -2.02 3.17
C ALA A 32 4.89 -2.94 4.39
N CYS A 33 3.85 -3.16 5.19
CA CYS A 33 3.91 -4.10 6.33
C CYS A 33 4.20 -5.54 5.88
N ALA A 34 3.62 -5.97 4.77
CA ALA A 34 3.83 -7.31 4.23
C ALA A 34 5.23 -7.50 3.63
N LEU A 35 5.78 -6.45 2.97
CA LEU A 35 7.10 -6.48 2.35
C LEU A 35 8.25 -6.43 3.37
N PHE A 36 8.12 -5.56 4.37
CA PHE A 36 9.22 -5.23 5.28
C PHE A 36 9.06 -5.85 6.67
N ASP A 37 8.05 -6.66 6.89
CA ASP A 37 7.71 -7.27 8.19
C ASP A 37 7.65 -6.24 9.35
N GLY A 38 7.17 -5.04 9.02
CA GLY A 38 7.11 -3.92 9.94
C GLY A 38 5.89 -3.97 10.86
N LYS A 39 5.99 -3.22 11.97
CA LYS A 39 4.84 -3.00 12.85
C LYS A 39 3.82 -2.10 12.16
N VAL A 40 2.54 -2.51 12.20
CA VAL A 40 1.46 -1.80 11.51
C VAL A 40 1.36 -0.36 11.99
N GLU A 41 1.49 -0.11 13.29
CA GLU A 41 1.41 1.23 13.88
C GLU A 41 2.48 2.18 13.34
N SER A 42 3.71 1.67 13.12
CA SER A 42 4.83 2.50 12.63
C SER A 42 4.76 2.75 11.12
N MET A 43 4.09 1.86 10.38
CA MET A 43 3.97 1.95 8.92
C MET A 43 2.64 2.56 8.45
N THR A 44 1.76 2.92 9.40
CA THR A 44 0.44 3.47 9.08
C THR A 44 0.37 4.93 9.45
N GLY A 45 0.34 5.80 8.44
CA GLY A 45 0.14 7.23 8.62
C GLY A 45 -1.34 7.62 8.68
N ILE A 46 -1.61 8.83 9.18
CA ILE A 46 -2.96 9.39 9.26
C ILE A 46 -3.59 9.53 7.86
N GLY A 47 -2.78 9.83 6.85
CA GLY A 47 -3.28 10.14 5.51
C GLY A 47 -3.95 11.52 5.46
N THR A 48 -4.69 11.80 4.39
CA THR A 48 -5.41 13.07 4.22
C THR A 48 -6.77 13.03 4.90
N GLY A 49 -7.05 14.03 5.77
CA GLY A 49 -8.39 14.24 6.35
C GLY A 49 -8.82 13.28 7.45
N LEU A 50 -7.93 12.43 7.97
CA LEU A 50 -8.27 11.49 9.04
C LEU A 50 -7.92 12.05 10.43
N ASN A 51 -8.76 11.71 11.43
CA ASN A 51 -8.50 11.95 12.85
C ASN A 51 -7.92 10.68 13.52
N LYS A 52 -7.56 10.79 14.81
CA LYS A 52 -6.98 9.66 15.58
C LYS A 52 -7.87 8.41 15.62
N LYS A 53 -9.20 8.57 15.64
CA LYS A 53 -10.14 7.44 15.65
C LYS A 53 -10.08 6.66 14.32
N HIS A 54 -10.01 7.37 13.21
CA HIS A 54 -9.88 6.75 11.89
C HIS A 54 -8.53 6.06 11.72
N LEU A 55 -7.45 6.61 12.32
CA LEU A 55 -6.14 5.94 12.33
C LEU A 55 -6.19 4.59 13.04
N SER A 56 -6.84 4.52 14.21
CA SER A 56 -7.03 3.27 14.95
C SER A 56 -7.79 2.23 14.12
N ASN A 57 -8.88 2.63 13.47
CA ASN A 57 -9.63 1.74 12.57
C ASN A 57 -8.76 1.26 11.39
N LYS A 58 -7.98 2.16 10.80
CA LYS A 58 -7.08 1.83 9.69
C LYS A 58 -6.04 0.79 10.10
N ILE A 59 -5.42 0.95 11.27
CA ILE A 59 -4.49 -0.01 11.85
C ILE A 59 -5.17 -1.38 12.02
N SER A 60 -6.34 -1.43 12.65
CA SER A 60 -7.09 -2.67 12.88
C SER A 60 -7.46 -3.39 11.57
N VAL A 61 -7.83 -2.65 10.53
CA VAL A 61 -8.12 -3.24 9.20
C VAL A 61 -6.87 -3.85 8.59
N ILE A 62 -5.73 -3.15 8.64
CA ILE A 62 -4.46 -3.66 8.11
C ILE A 62 -4.00 -4.92 8.87
N GLU A 63 -4.09 -4.92 10.21
CA GLU A 63 -3.77 -6.08 11.04
C GLU A 63 -4.64 -7.29 10.68
N SER A 64 -5.94 -7.06 10.51
CA SER A 64 -6.89 -8.10 10.12
C SER A 64 -6.58 -8.69 8.75
N ALA A 65 -6.24 -7.84 7.79
CA ALA A 65 -5.84 -8.27 6.46
C ALA A 65 -4.54 -9.06 6.47
N LEU A 66 -3.53 -8.61 7.22
CA LEU A 66 -2.27 -9.34 7.39
C LEU A 66 -2.46 -10.68 8.10
N LYS A 67 -3.37 -10.75 9.06
CA LYS A 67 -3.73 -12.01 9.74
C LYS A 67 -4.43 -12.97 8.79
N LEU A 68 -5.33 -12.48 7.94
CA LEU A 68 -6.09 -13.28 6.98
C LEU A 68 -5.19 -13.88 5.89
N HIS A 69 -4.36 -13.04 5.28
CA HIS A 69 -3.53 -13.46 4.14
C HIS A 69 -2.15 -13.98 4.56
N GLY A 70 -1.77 -13.80 5.83
CA GLY A 70 -0.44 -14.11 6.32
C GLY A 70 0.62 -13.10 5.87
N ARG A 71 1.88 -13.36 6.25
CA ARG A 71 3.03 -12.52 5.88
C ARG A 71 4.06 -13.27 5.01
N LYS A 72 3.82 -14.55 4.75
CA LYS A 72 4.71 -15.38 3.91
C LYS A 72 4.17 -15.41 2.49
N PHE A 73 4.74 -14.58 1.63
CA PHE A 73 4.38 -14.50 0.23
C PHE A 73 5.48 -15.08 -0.65
N ILE A 74 5.07 -15.75 -1.73
CA ILE A 74 5.99 -16.37 -2.69
C ILE A 74 6.65 -15.29 -3.56
N SER A 75 5.95 -14.19 -3.82
CA SER A 75 6.43 -13.07 -4.65
C SER A 75 5.76 -11.75 -4.29
N THR A 76 6.38 -10.64 -4.71
CA THR A 76 5.82 -9.30 -4.58
C THR A 76 4.49 -9.13 -5.30
N ILE A 77 4.27 -9.87 -6.39
CA ILE A 77 3.00 -9.88 -7.12
C ILE A 77 1.87 -10.50 -6.27
N ASN A 78 2.18 -11.53 -5.46
CA ASN A 78 1.19 -12.07 -4.53
C ASN A 78 0.81 -11.05 -3.45
N ILE A 79 1.77 -10.30 -2.91
CA ILE A 79 1.49 -9.21 -1.97
C ILE A 79 0.57 -8.17 -2.62
N LEU A 80 0.89 -7.75 -3.83
CA LEU A 80 0.09 -6.77 -4.56
C LEU A 80 -1.33 -7.29 -4.84
N SER A 81 -1.50 -8.56 -5.18
CA SER A 81 -2.83 -9.13 -5.43
C SER A 81 -3.67 -9.26 -4.15
N CYS A 82 -3.06 -9.43 -2.97
CA CYS A 82 -3.77 -9.52 -1.69
C CYS A 82 -4.10 -8.15 -1.08
N PHE A 83 -3.22 -7.17 -1.22
CA PHE A 83 -3.30 -5.89 -0.51
C PHE A 83 -3.38 -4.68 -1.43
N GLY A 84 -3.13 -4.83 -2.73
CA GLY A 84 -3.16 -3.75 -3.70
C GLY A 84 -4.55 -3.16 -3.88
N GLY A 85 -4.60 -1.87 -4.19
CA GLY A 85 -5.81 -1.18 -4.64
C GLY A 85 -6.06 -1.39 -6.14
N ARG A 86 -6.90 -0.53 -6.70
CA ARG A 86 -7.18 -0.52 -8.14
C ARG A 86 -6.16 0.31 -8.94
N GLU A 87 -5.38 1.10 -8.22
CA GLU A 87 -4.35 2.01 -8.74
C GLU A 87 -3.22 1.31 -9.46
#